data_a173907b5c2819f62340f267d703c29f
#
_entry.id   a173907b5c2819f62340f267d703c29f
#
_cell.length_a   1.000
_cell.length_b   1.000
_cell.length_c   1.000
_cell.angle_alpha   90.00
_cell.angle_beta   90.00
_cell.angle_gamma   90.00
#
_symmetry.space_group_name_H-M   'P 1'
#
loop_
_entity.id
_entity.type
_entity.pdbx_description
1 polymer ?
#
loop_
_entity_poly.entity_id
_entity_poly.type
_entity_poly.pdbx_seq_one_letter_code
_entity_poly.pdbx_strand_id
1 'polypeptide(L)'
;MKARWLLITPVLWFALGNYWAEPLPEPVQHEAFQIEIKKAEPEITLEVEKLEEKYDKQIDLLCRCVEAEAGNQSVLGKRLVCDVILNRVSSEAFPDGIEAVINQEGQFGVVSNGSIDTAVPSEETIAAVMKELNERIDDGVLYFQTGSYSKFGTPFDKVGDHYFSK
;
A
#
# COMPACT_ATOMS: atom_id res chain seq x y z
N MET A 1 11.24 56.97 31.51
CA MET A 1 12.17 57.13 30.38
C MET A 1 11.40 57.20 29.10
N LYS A 2 11.62 58.26 28.32
CA LYS A 2 10.76 58.74 27.25
C LYS A 2 11.02 57.95 25.95
N ALA A 3 9.95 57.30 25.37
CA ALA A 3 10.02 56.70 24.06
C ALA A 3 9.90 57.80 22.99
N ARG A 4 10.91 57.92 22.13
CA ARG A 4 10.93 58.85 20.99
C ARG A 4 10.21 58.19 19.79
N TRP A 5 9.09 58.78 19.37
CA TRP A 5 8.48 58.49 18.10
C TRP A 5 9.24 59.21 16.99
N LEU A 6 9.80 58.49 16.05
CA LEU A 6 10.34 59.01 14.81
C LEU A 6 9.22 59.06 13.78
N LEU A 7 8.82 60.29 13.46
CA LEU A 7 7.94 60.64 12.35
C LEU A 7 8.69 60.36 11.04
N ILE A 8 8.29 59.37 10.30
CA ILE A 8 8.70 59.17 8.90
C ILE A 8 7.66 59.84 8.03
N THR A 9 8.11 60.85 7.33
CA THR A 9 7.33 61.76 6.46
C THR A 9 6.75 61.03 5.24
N PRO A 10 5.55 61.37 4.76
CA PRO A 10 4.96 60.78 3.55
C PRO A 10 5.43 61.58 2.30
N VAL A 11 6.56 61.19 1.72
CA VAL A 11 6.97 61.69 0.39
C VAL A 11 7.50 60.49 -0.39
N LEU A 12 6.58 59.77 -0.99
CA LEU A 12 6.83 58.88 -2.17
C LEU A 12 5.52 58.24 -2.66
N TRP A 13 4.52 59.09 -2.90
CA TRP A 13 3.22 58.63 -3.41
C TRP A 13 2.87 59.25 -4.76
N PHE A 14 3.84 59.52 -5.64
CA PHE A 14 3.57 60.08 -6.96
C PHE A 14 4.54 59.59 -8.03
N ALA A 15 4.74 58.30 -8.20
CA ALA A 15 5.40 57.74 -9.38
C ALA A 15 5.22 56.24 -9.58
N LEU A 16 4.00 55.71 -9.59
CA LEU A 16 3.72 54.45 -10.28
C LEU A 16 2.31 54.60 -10.89
N GLY A 17 2.33 54.88 -12.20
CA GLY A 17 1.15 55.03 -13.02
C GLY A 17 0.23 53.85 -13.01
N ASN A 18 -1.01 54.13 -13.13
CA ASN A 18 -2.12 53.35 -13.71
C ASN A 18 -1.85 51.90 -14.00
N TYR A 19 -1.69 51.05 -12.98
CA TYR A 19 -2.03 49.65 -13.11
C TYR A 19 -3.56 49.59 -13.03
N TRP A 20 -4.17 49.40 -14.17
CA TRP A 20 -5.56 48.96 -14.25
C TRP A 20 -5.61 47.61 -13.55
N ALA A 21 -6.10 47.56 -12.31
CA ALA A 21 -6.49 46.36 -11.68
C ALA A 21 -7.64 45.77 -12.53
N GLU A 22 -7.40 44.69 -13.22
CA GLU A 22 -8.48 43.95 -13.85
C GLU A 22 -9.50 43.63 -12.74
N PRO A 23 -10.79 43.82 -12.98
CA PRO A 23 -11.80 43.43 -12.00
C PRO A 23 -11.62 41.96 -11.70
N LEU A 24 -11.54 41.63 -10.42
CA LEU A 24 -11.52 40.24 -9.97
C LEU A 24 -12.69 39.51 -10.64
N PRO A 25 -12.47 38.31 -11.18
CA PRO A 25 -13.55 37.54 -11.77
C PRO A 25 -14.68 37.44 -10.76
N GLU A 26 -15.90 37.60 -11.23
CA GLU A 26 -17.12 37.50 -10.40
C GLU A 26 -17.07 36.19 -9.60
N PRO A 27 -17.48 36.18 -8.33
CA PRO A 27 -17.48 34.96 -7.52
C PRO A 27 -18.31 33.89 -8.26
N VAL A 28 -17.63 32.83 -8.68
CA VAL A 28 -18.27 31.65 -9.27
C VAL A 28 -19.41 31.23 -8.33
N GLN A 29 -20.60 31.04 -8.90
CA GLN A 29 -21.83 30.82 -8.13
C GLN A 29 -21.60 29.63 -7.16
N HIS A 30 -21.31 29.92 -5.93
CA HIS A 30 -21.01 28.96 -4.85
C HIS A 30 -22.12 27.92 -4.65
N GLU A 31 -23.37 28.28 -4.99
CA GLU A 31 -24.51 27.36 -4.82
C GLU A 31 -24.49 26.18 -5.78
N ALA A 32 -24.12 26.35 -7.06
CA ALA A 32 -24.06 25.26 -8.02
C ALA A 32 -22.92 24.29 -7.66
N PHE A 33 -21.78 24.82 -7.24
CA PHE A 33 -20.63 24.03 -6.80
C PHE A 33 -20.93 23.24 -5.51
N GLN A 34 -21.64 23.81 -4.56
CA GLN A 34 -22.06 23.14 -3.33
C GLN A 34 -23.11 22.04 -3.59
N ILE A 35 -23.97 22.20 -4.60
CA ILE A 35 -24.94 21.17 -5.00
C ILE A 35 -24.23 19.99 -5.68
N GLU A 36 -23.21 20.23 -6.51
CA GLU A 36 -22.39 19.17 -7.11
C GLU A 36 -21.58 18.38 -6.06
N ILE A 37 -20.94 19.06 -5.11
CA ILE A 37 -20.23 18.41 -4.00
C ILE A 37 -21.20 17.52 -3.19
N LYS A 38 -22.35 18.06 -2.77
CA LYS A 38 -23.36 17.31 -2.01
C LYS A 38 -23.91 16.09 -2.73
N LYS A 39 -23.91 16.08 -4.06
CA LYS A 39 -24.38 14.99 -4.88
C LYS A 39 -23.29 13.91 -5.10
N ALA A 40 -22.01 14.33 -5.05
CA ALA A 40 -20.87 13.45 -5.21
C ALA A 40 -20.42 12.75 -3.89
N GLU A 41 -20.67 13.37 -2.72
CA GLU A 41 -20.30 12.81 -1.43
C GLU A 41 -20.77 11.36 -1.17
N PRO A 42 -22.05 11.00 -1.41
CA PRO A 42 -22.48 9.61 -1.15
C PRO A 42 -21.89 8.60 -2.14
N GLU A 43 -21.58 9.03 -3.36
CA GLU A 43 -21.00 8.18 -4.40
C GLU A 43 -19.52 7.90 -4.10
N ILE A 44 -18.77 8.93 -3.68
CA ILE A 44 -17.37 8.83 -3.25
C ILE A 44 -17.28 7.95 -1.98
N THR A 45 -18.16 8.13 -1.01
CA THR A 45 -18.20 7.32 0.21
C THR A 45 -18.41 5.85 -0.09
N LEU A 46 -19.33 5.51 -1.00
CA LEU A 46 -19.59 4.14 -1.41
C LEU A 46 -18.41 3.51 -2.15
N GLU A 47 -17.69 4.28 -2.98
CA GLU A 47 -16.48 3.79 -3.64
C GLU A 47 -15.34 3.55 -2.66
N VAL A 48 -15.16 4.44 -1.68
CA VAL A 48 -14.15 4.26 -0.61
C VAL A 48 -14.46 3.01 0.21
N GLU A 49 -15.70 2.83 0.67
CA GLU A 49 -16.11 1.63 1.42
C GLU A 49 -15.85 0.33 0.63
N LYS A 50 -16.12 0.31 -0.67
CA LYS A 50 -15.86 -0.85 -1.53
C LYS A 50 -14.35 -1.13 -1.69
N LEU A 51 -13.53 -0.07 -1.75
CA LEU A 51 -12.08 -0.21 -1.81
C LEU A 51 -11.54 -0.74 -0.49
N GLU A 52 -11.99 -0.23 0.65
CA GLU A 52 -11.61 -0.71 1.97
C GLU A 52 -11.98 -2.19 2.14
N GLU A 53 -13.21 -2.59 1.82
CA GLU A 53 -13.64 -4.00 1.87
C GLU A 53 -12.78 -4.90 0.97
N LYS A 54 -12.42 -4.42 -0.22
CA LYS A 54 -11.55 -5.16 -1.14
C LYS A 54 -10.14 -5.33 -0.57
N TYR A 55 -9.58 -4.28 0.05
CA TYR A 55 -8.27 -4.33 0.69
C TYR A 55 -8.27 -5.29 1.87
N ASP A 56 -9.28 -5.23 2.72
CA ASP A 56 -9.42 -6.12 3.88
C ASP A 56 -9.46 -7.59 3.46
N LYS A 57 -10.19 -7.93 2.41
CA LYS A 57 -10.26 -9.28 1.86
C LYS A 57 -8.91 -9.76 1.29
N GLN A 58 -8.17 -8.88 0.62
CA GLN A 58 -6.85 -9.23 0.09
C GLN A 58 -5.82 -9.43 1.21
N ILE A 59 -5.86 -8.61 2.25
CA ILE A 59 -4.98 -8.75 3.42
C ILE A 59 -5.32 -10.03 4.18
N ASP A 60 -6.60 -10.34 4.37
CA ASP A 60 -7.04 -11.60 5.00
C ASP A 60 -6.54 -12.83 4.22
N LEU A 61 -6.70 -12.82 2.90
CA LEU A 61 -6.23 -13.89 2.03
C LEU A 61 -4.69 -14.05 2.11
N LEU A 62 -3.95 -12.94 2.13
CA LEU A 62 -2.51 -12.93 2.29
C LEU A 62 -2.10 -13.52 3.65
N CYS A 63 -2.75 -13.11 4.74
CA CYS A 63 -2.50 -13.64 6.08
C CYS A 63 -2.77 -15.15 6.15
N ARG A 64 -3.88 -15.62 5.58
CA ARG A 64 -4.21 -17.05 5.54
C ARG A 64 -3.22 -17.85 4.70
N CYS A 65 -2.76 -17.32 3.59
CA CYS A 65 -1.74 -17.96 2.77
C CYS A 65 -0.41 -18.11 3.54
N VAL A 66 0.06 -17.01 4.17
CA VAL A 66 1.29 -17.03 4.97
C VAL A 66 1.16 -17.96 6.18
N GLU A 67 0.00 -18.00 6.86
CA GLU A 67 -0.23 -18.94 7.97
C GLU A 67 -0.17 -20.39 7.48
N ALA A 68 -0.85 -20.71 6.39
CA ALA A 68 -0.90 -22.05 5.86
C ALA A 68 0.47 -22.56 5.34
N GLU A 69 1.30 -21.67 4.74
CA GLU A 69 2.63 -22.01 4.22
C GLU A 69 3.74 -21.97 5.28
N ALA A 70 3.64 -21.04 6.23
CA ALA A 70 4.74 -20.72 7.14
C ALA A 70 4.32 -20.54 8.61
N GLY A 71 3.14 -20.98 9.01
CA GLY A 71 2.60 -20.79 10.37
C GLY A 71 3.53 -21.35 11.47
N ASN A 72 4.27 -22.43 11.20
CA ASN A 72 5.25 -23.04 12.08
C ASN A 72 6.67 -22.44 11.96
N GLN A 73 6.89 -21.48 11.06
CA GLN A 73 8.18 -20.85 10.86
C GLN A 73 8.36 -19.61 11.76
N SER A 74 9.60 -19.13 11.86
CA SER A 74 9.91 -17.89 12.56
C SER A 74 9.24 -16.69 11.90
N VAL A 75 9.13 -15.56 12.62
CA VAL A 75 8.64 -14.28 12.07
C VAL A 75 9.37 -13.88 10.78
N LEU A 76 10.70 -14.12 10.72
CA LEU A 76 11.48 -13.87 9.51
C LEU A 76 11.03 -14.77 8.35
N GLY A 77 10.78 -16.05 8.60
CA GLY A 77 10.28 -16.98 7.57
C GLY A 77 8.90 -16.58 7.05
N LYS A 78 7.99 -16.20 7.94
CA LYS A 78 6.66 -15.68 7.58
C LYS A 78 6.74 -14.41 6.73
N ARG A 79 7.60 -13.47 7.12
CA ARG A 79 7.83 -12.23 6.37
C ARG A 79 8.40 -12.51 4.97
N LEU A 80 9.38 -13.40 4.84
CA LEU A 80 9.95 -13.76 3.53
C LEU A 80 8.94 -14.48 2.61
N VAL A 81 8.04 -15.31 3.15
CA VAL A 81 6.94 -15.88 2.35
C VAL A 81 5.97 -14.78 1.88
N CYS A 82 5.66 -13.82 2.75
CA CYS A 82 4.89 -12.64 2.36
C CYS A 82 5.60 -11.81 1.28
N ASP A 83 6.92 -11.60 1.41
CA ASP A 83 7.77 -10.93 0.42
C ASP A 83 7.67 -11.58 -0.96
N VAL A 84 7.75 -12.91 -1.04
CA VAL A 84 7.60 -13.62 -2.32
C VAL A 84 6.28 -13.30 -2.98
N ILE A 85 5.17 -13.29 -2.24
CA ILE A 85 3.85 -12.99 -2.80
C ILE A 85 3.82 -11.53 -3.31
N LEU A 86 4.25 -10.58 -2.50
CA LEU A 86 4.21 -9.16 -2.84
C LEU A 86 5.19 -8.79 -3.96
N ASN A 87 6.37 -9.44 -4.04
CA ASN A 87 7.31 -9.26 -5.14
C ASN A 87 6.76 -9.79 -6.47
N ARG A 88 6.05 -10.93 -6.42
CA ARG A 88 5.37 -11.45 -7.60
C ARG A 88 4.28 -10.49 -8.09
N VAL A 89 3.48 -9.90 -7.19
CA VAL A 89 2.50 -8.86 -7.54
C VAL A 89 3.15 -7.66 -8.23
N SER A 90 4.39 -7.31 -7.85
CA SER A 90 5.13 -6.19 -8.43
C SER A 90 5.89 -6.55 -9.71
N SER A 91 5.91 -7.82 -10.12
CA SER A 91 6.69 -8.34 -11.25
C SER A 91 5.79 -8.63 -12.45
N GLU A 92 6.14 -8.10 -13.62
CA GLU A 92 5.45 -8.39 -14.88
C GLU A 92 5.46 -9.86 -15.31
N ALA A 93 6.32 -10.69 -14.67
CA ALA A 93 6.40 -12.13 -14.95
C ALA A 93 5.31 -12.95 -14.25
N PHE A 94 4.52 -12.34 -13.37
CA PHE A 94 3.48 -12.98 -12.57
C PHE A 94 2.12 -12.30 -12.76
N PRO A 95 1.01 -12.94 -12.33
CA PRO A 95 -0.31 -12.33 -12.41
C PRO A 95 -0.41 -11.04 -11.56
N ASP A 96 -1.26 -10.12 -11.99
CA ASP A 96 -1.52 -8.86 -11.29
C ASP A 96 -2.45 -9.06 -10.10
N GLY A 97 -2.01 -8.64 -8.92
CA GLY A 97 -2.76 -8.65 -7.67
C GLY A 97 -2.55 -9.90 -6.79
N ILE A 98 -2.75 -9.70 -5.48
CA ILE A 98 -2.50 -10.71 -4.44
C ILE A 98 -3.31 -11.99 -4.69
N GLU A 99 -4.60 -11.85 -4.96
CA GLU A 99 -5.50 -12.98 -5.20
C GLU A 99 -5.05 -13.79 -6.42
N ALA A 100 -4.67 -13.14 -7.51
CA ALA A 100 -4.25 -13.81 -8.73
C ALA A 100 -2.90 -14.53 -8.57
N VAL A 101 -1.96 -13.94 -7.83
CA VAL A 101 -0.68 -14.56 -7.49
C VAL A 101 -0.87 -15.77 -6.60
N ILE A 102 -1.68 -15.67 -5.54
CA ILE A 102 -1.94 -16.79 -4.62
C ILE A 102 -2.65 -17.93 -5.32
N ASN A 103 -3.64 -17.64 -6.17
CA ASN A 103 -4.40 -18.66 -6.89
C ASN A 103 -3.73 -19.14 -8.18
N GLN A 104 -2.52 -18.69 -8.50
CA GLN A 104 -1.80 -19.18 -9.67
C GLN A 104 -1.54 -20.68 -9.57
N GLU A 105 -1.96 -21.44 -10.57
CA GLU A 105 -1.89 -22.89 -10.58
C GLU A 105 -0.47 -23.40 -10.29
N GLY A 106 -0.38 -24.33 -9.35
CA GLY A 106 0.88 -25.01 -8.98
C GLY A 106 1.89 -24.17 -8.20
N GLN A 107 1.53 -22.95 -7.76
CA GLN A 107 2.47 -22.08 -7.02
C GLN A 107 2.40 -22.29 -5.50
N PHE A 108 1.20 -22.38 -4.95
CA PHE A 108 0.98 -22.56 -3.51
C PHE A 108 0.23 -23.86 -3.25
N GLY A 109 0.90 -24.82 -2.57
CA GLY A 109 0.31 -26.11 -2.24
C GLY A 109 -0.93 -26.01 -1.37
N VAL A 110 -0.98 -24.99 -0.51
CA VAL A 110 -2.08 -24.70 0.41
C VAL A 110 -3.39 -24.33 -0.31
N VAL A 111 -3.31 -23.82 -1.52
CA VAL A 111 -4.49 -23.54 -2.37
C VAL A 111 -5.02 -24.86 -2.96
N SER A 112 -4.15 -25.67 -3.56
CA SER A 112 -4.56 -26.91 -4.21
C SER A 112 -5.06 -27.99 -3.24
N ASN A 113 -4.62 -28.00 -1.99
CA ASN A 113 -5.10 -28.93 -0.97
C ASN A 113 -6.22 -28.36 -0.08
N GLY A 114 -6.63 -27.08 -0.27
CA GLY A 114 -7.69 -26.42 0.44
C GLY A 114 -7.34 -25.97 1.87
N SER A 115 -6.08 -26.11 2.31
CA SER A 115 -5.70 -25.72 3.68
C SER A 115 -5.77 -24.21 3.91
N ILE A 116 -5.64 -23.40 2.86
CA ILE A 116 -5.81 -21.95 2.92
C ILE A 116 -7.24 -21.54 3.36
N ASP A 117 -8.27 -22.32 3.00
CA ASP A 117 -9.67 -22.00 3.32
C ASP A 117 -9.98 -22.19 4.81
N THR A 118 -9.23 -23.05 5.48
CA THR A 118 -9.40 -23.37 6.92
C THR A 118 -8.32 -22.74 7.79
N ALA A 119 -7.31 -22.09 7.20
CA ALA A 119 -6.26 -21.41 7.94
C ALA A 119 -6.82 -20.23 8.76
N VAL A 120 -6.46 -20.20 10.04
CA VAL A 120 -6.76 -19.10 10.96
C VAL A 120 -5.44 -18.43 11.31
N PRO A 121 -5.16 -17.24 10.77
CA PRO A 121 -3.89 -16.55 11.02
C PRO A 121 -3.70 -16.26 12.51
N SER A 122 -2.52 -16.61 13.03
CA SER A 122 -2.10 -16.23 14.37
C SER A 122 -1.80 -14.73 14.45
N GLU A 123 -1.85 -14.16 15.66
CA GLU A 123 -1.46 -12.74 15.88
C GLU A 123 -0.05 -12.47 15.37
N GLU A 124 0.87 -13.44 15.53
CA GLU A 124 2.25 -13.33 15.03
C GLU A 124 2.30 -13.27 13.51
N THR A 125 1.50 -14.09 12.82
CA THR A 125 1.42 -14.06 11.35
C THR A 125 0.82 -12.76 10.85
N ILE A 126 -0.26 -12.29 11.46
CA ILE A 126 -0.87 -11.00 11.11
C ILE A 126 0.17 -9.87 11.29
N ALA A 127 0.86 -9.84 12.44
CA ALA A 127 1.89 -8.82 12.71
C ALA A 127 3.05 -8.90 11.70
N ALA A 128 3.47 -10.11 11.30
CA ALA A 128 4.51 -10.32 10.29
C ALA A 128 4.09 -9.78 8.91
N VAL A 129 2.87 -10.07 8.47
CA VAL A 129 2.30 -9.59 7.21
C VAL A 129 2.15 -8.06 7.22
N MET A 130 1.56 -7.49 8.29
CA MET A 130 1.40 -6.05 8.41
C MET A 130 2.75 -5.31 8.42
N LYS A 131 3.76 -5.90 9.06
CA LYS A 131 5.11 -5.35 9.03
C LYS A 131 5.69 -5.39 7.62
N GLU A 132 5.49 -6.47 6.88
CA GLU A 132 6.00 -6.64 5.52
C GLU A 132 5.33 -5.68 4.52
N LEU A 133 4.04 -5.41 4.67
CA LEU A 133 3.32 -4.41 3.88
C LEU A 133 3.88 -2.98 4.07
N ASN A 134 4.38 -2.67 5.27
CA ASN A 134 4.94 -1.36 5.59
C ASN A 134 6.45 -1.26 5.31
N GLU A 135 7.19 -2.36 5.52
CA GLU A 135 8.65 -2.39 5.44
C GLU A 135 9.10 -3.73 4.89
N ARG A 136 9.44 -3.77 3.60
CA ARG A 136 9.89 -4.97 2.89
C ARG A 136 11.27 -5.40 3.38
N ILE A 137 11.48 -6.72 3.51
CA ILE A 137 12.81 -7.28 3.79
C ILE A 137 13.66 -7.26 2.52
N ASP A 138 13.07 -7.72 1.40
CA ASP A 138 13.78 -7.85 0.14
C ASP A 138 12.81 -7.73 -1.04
N ASP A 139 13.14 -6.92 -2.03
CA ASP A 139 12.31 -6.64 -3.21
C ASP A 139 12.57 -7.57 -4.41
N GLY A 140 13.44 -8.56 -4.24
CA GLY A 140 13.84 -9.46 -5.33
C GLY A 140 13.58 -10.94 -5.07
N VAL A 141 13.15 -11.36 -3.86
CA VAL A 141 12.84 -12.75 -3.56
C VAL A 141 11.54 -13.16 -4.24
N LEU A 142 11.59 -14.13 -5.15
CA LEU A 142 10.45 -14.55 -5.98
C LEU A 142 10.05 -16.02 -5.76
N TYR A 143 10.93 -16.83 -5.17
CA TYR A 143 10.71 -18.27 -5.01
C TYR A 143 11.05 -18.74 -3.61
N PHE A 144 10.29 -19.70 -3.12
CA PHE A 144 10.64 -20.47 -1.94
C PHE A 144 10.18 -21.93 -2.09
N GLN A 145 10.85 -22.83 -1.44
CA GLN A 145 10.45 -24.24 -1.33
C GLN A 145 11.17 -24.92 -0.16
N THR A 146 10.69 -26.09 0.23
CA THR A 146 11.35 -26.94 1.22
C THR A 146 12.38 -27.84 0.57
N GLY A 147 13.41 -28.23 1.32
CA GLY A 147 14.41 -29.26 0.94
C GLY A 147 15.58 -28.72 0.12
N SER A 148 15.42 -27.79 -0.78
CA SER A 148 16.50 -27.23 -1.61
C SER A 148 16.13 -25.87 -2.16
N TYR A 149 17.10 -25.16 -2.74
CA TYR A 149 16.81 -23.95 -3.51
C TYR A 149 16.04 -24.27 -4.79
N SER A 150 15.20 -23.32 -5.22
CA SER A 150 14.48 -23.41 -6.49
C SER A 150 15.45 -23.58 -7.66
N LYS A 151 15.02 -24.34 -8.69
CA LYS A 151 15.72 -24.38 -9.98
C LYS A 151 15.59 -23.08 -10.77
N PHE A 152 14.68 -22.19 -10.34
CA PHE A 152 14.48 -20.87 -10.91
C PHE A 152 15.18 -19.83 -10.03
N GLY A 153 15.77 -18.82 -10.65
CA GLY A 153 16.46 -17.75 -9.94
C GLY A 153 17.80 -18.17 -9.32
N THR A 154 18.30 -17.36 -8.41
CA THR A 154 19.57 -17.57 -7.69
C THR A 154 19.31 -17.75 -6.20
N PRO A 155 20.04 -18.64 -5.50
CA PRO A 155 19.93 -18.80 -4.05
C PRO A 155 20.08 -17.46 -3.32
N PHE A 156 19.16 -17.20 -2.38
CA PHE A 156 19.18 -15.98 -1.55
C PHE A 156 19.48 -16.33 -0.09
N ASP A 157 18.57 -17.05 0.60
CA ASP A 157 18.72 -17.38 2.00
C ASP A 157 17.99 -18.68 2.35
N LYS A 158 18.35 -19.27 3.50
CA LYS A 158 17.64 -20.39 4.12
C LYS A 158 17.15 -19.99 5.49
N VAL A 159 15.83 -19.97 5.68
CA VAL A 159 15.19 -19.64 6.97
C VAL A 159 14.25 -20.78 7.37
N GLY A 160 14.55 -21.43 8.49
CA GLY A 160 13.82 -22.62 8.93
C GLY A 160 13.88 -23.74 7.89
N ASP A 161 12.72 -24.20 7.45
CA ASP A 161 12.58 -25.26 6.45
C ASP A 161 12.57 -24.72 5.00
N HIS A 162 12.49 -23.41 4.81
CA HIS A 162 12.37 -22.78 3.52
C HIS A 162 13.71 -22.29 2.96
N TYR A 163 13.90 -22.54 1.68
CA TYR A 163 15.01 -22.07 0.85
C TYR A 163 14.47 -21.01 -0.11
N PHE A 164 14.94 -19.80 0.03
CA PHE A 164 14.49 -18.65 -0.75
C PHE A 164 15.45 -18.34 -1.92
N SER A 165 14.89 -17.93 -3.07
CA SER A 165 15.64 -17.56 -4.29
C SER A 165 15.09 -16.29 -4.94
N LYS A 166 15.99 -15.55 -5.60
CA LYS A 166 15.67 -14.33 -6.39
C LYS A 166 15.56 -14.65 -7.86
#